data_d71c02b598ad32cd8b4a8e272510d3c0
#
_entry.id   d71c02b598ad32cd8b4a8e272510d3c0
#
_cell.length_a   1.000
_cell.length_b   1.000
_cell.length_c   1.000
_cell.angle_alpha   90.00
_cell.angle_beta   90.00
_cell.angle_gamma   90.00
#
_symmetry.space_group_name_H-M   'P 1'
#
loop_
_entity.id
_entity.type
_entity.pdbx_description
1 polymer ?
#
loop_
_entity_poly.entity_id
_entity_poly.type
_entity_poly.pdbx_seq_one_letter_code
_entity_poly.pdbx_strand_id
1 'polypeptide(L)'
;MIKTVWCVTFYVSDLKRAAKFYEETLGLEKKYEFSSYVGFECGGVEIGLIPKIGENQKVGPLSPSVEFLVDDVEKTYNELKRRGVKFVKELHEEPWGGRQAAFTDPDGNVLEI
;
A
#
# COMPACT_ATOMS: atom_id res chain seq x y z
N MET A 1 13.05 11.62 21.28
CA MET A 1 11.58 11.47 21.11
C MET A 1 11.25 11.16 19.68
N ILE A 2 10.14 10.46 19.48
CA ILE A 2 9.63 10.11 18.16
C ILE A 2 9.21 11.39 17.42
N LYS A 3 9.66 11.54 16.17
CA LYS A 3 9.33 12.72 15.37
C LYS A 3 8.29 12.45 14.28
N THR A 4 8.39 11.29 13.64
CA THR A 4 7.51 10.94 12.51
C THR A 4 7.62 9.46 12.21
N VAL A 5 6.74 8.97 11.35
CA VAL A 5 6.89 7.63 10.78
C VAL A 5 7.93 7.73 9.67
N TRP A 6 8.98 6.92 9.77
CA TRP A 6 10.03 6.88 8.74
C TRP A 6 9.60 6.02 7.56
N CYS A 7 9.09 4.83 7.87
CA CYS A 7 8.88 3.81 6.86
C CYS A 7 7.81 2.84 7.34
N VAL A 8 7.03 2.34 6.41
CA VAL A 8 6.12 1.22 6.65
C VAL A 8 6.55 0.11 5.69
N THR A 9 6.78 -1.08 6.22
CA THR A 9 7.33 -2.19 5.43
C THR A 9 6.35 -3.34 5.41
N PHE A 10 6.12 -3.88 4.21
CA PHE A 10 5.30 -5.07 4.01
C PHE A 10 6.17 -6.25 3.60
N TYR A 11 5.83 -7.43 4.09
CA TYR A 11 6.39 -8.67 3.57
C TYR A 11 5.54 -9.10 2.37
N VAL A 12 6.20 -9.45 1.28
CA VAL A 12 5.53 -9.83 0.04
C VAL A 12 6.06 -11.18 -0.45
N SER A 13 5.24 -11.90 -1.20
CA SER A 13 5.62 -13.22 -1.71
C SER A 13 6.50 -13.11 -2.97
N ASP A 14 6.26 -12.10 -3.80
CA ASP A 14 6.98 -11.87 -5.05
C ASP A 14 7.32 -10.39 -5.13
N LEU A 15 8.60 -10.07 -4.89
CA LEU A 15 9.05 -8.69 -4.79
C LEU A 15 8.84 -7.92 -6.11
N LYS A 16 9.13 -8.56 -7.24
CA LYS A 16 8.97 -7.88 -8.54
C LYS A 16 7.51 -7.58 -8.85
N ARG A 17 6.63 -8.54 -8.59
CA ARG A 17 5.20 -8.35 -8.81
C ARG A 17 4.64 -7.27 -7.90
N ALA A 18 5.02 -7.30 -6.62
CA ALA A 18 4.58 -6.28 -5.67
C ALA A 18 5.11 -4.90 -6.06
N ALA A 19 6.39 -4.79 -6.41
CA ALA A 19 6.98 -3.52 -6.82
C ALA A 19 6.28 -2.93 -8.04
N LYS A 20 5.93 -3.75 -9.00
CA LYS A 20 5.18 -3.32 -10.18
C LYS A 20 3.82 -2.74 -9.81
N PHE A 21 3.14 -3.37 -8.86
CA PHE A 21 1.85 -2.88 -8.38
C PHE A 21 1.98 -1.48 -7.77
N TYR A 22 2.93 -1.31 -6.86
CA TYR A 22 3.11 -0.01 -6.19
C TYR A 22 3.55 1.08 -7.15
N GLU A 23 4.42 0.75 -8.11
CA GLU A 23 4.93 1.72 -9.07
C GLU A 23 3.92 2.03 -10.18
N GLU A 24 3.40 1.00 -10.84
CA GLU A 24 2.59 1.19 -12.05
C GLU A 24 1.11 1.37 -11.74
N THR A 25 0.56 0.60 -10.82
CA THR A 25 -0.86 0.70 -10.49
C THR A 25 -1.13 1.86 -9.56
N LEU A 26 -0.34 2.03 -8.50
CA LEU A 26 -0.53 3.12 -7.55
C LEU A 26 0.20 4.39 -7.94
N GLY A 27 1.17 4.32 -8.84
CA GLY A 27 1.90 5.50 -9.30
C GLY A 27 2.88 6.07 -8.30
N LEU A 28 3.36 5.26 -7.33
CA LEU A 28 4.35 5.74 -6.37
C LEU A 28 5.73 5.84 -7.02
N GLU A 29 6.51 6.82 -6.59
CA GLU A 29 7.86 7.02 -7.05
C GLU A 29 8.80 6.03 -6.39
N LYS A 30 9.47 5.18 -7.18
CA LYS A 30 10.45 4.25 -6.66
C LYS A 30 11.72 5.01 -6.28
N LYS A 31 12.15 4.87 -5.02
CA LYS A 31 13.39 5.48 -4.53
C LYS A 31 14.61 4.65 -4.87
N TYR A 32 14.51 3.34 -4.66
CA TYR A 32 15.56 2.39 -4.98
C TYR A 32 14.98 0.99 -5.05
N GLU A 33 15.71 0.13 -5.75
CA GLU A 33 15.34 -1.27 -5.93
C GLU A 33 16.56 -2.14 -5.76
N PHE A 34 16.55 -2.98 -4.74
CA PHE A 34 17.58 -3.99 -4.50
C PHE A 34 16.96 -5.37 -4.68
N SER A 35 17.78 -6.41 -4.68
CA SER A 35 17.28 -7.77 -4.84
C SER A 35 16.42 -8.22 -3.65
N SER A 36 16.57 -7.59 -2.50
CA SER A 36 15.87 -7.96 -1.26
C SER A 36 15.06 -6.83 -0.64
N TYR A 37 14.96 -5.68 -1.31
CA TYR A 37 14.20 -4.55 -0.79
C TYR A 37 13.88 -3.55 -1.91
N VAL A 38 12.63 -3.10 -1.95
CA VAL A 38 12.23 -2.01 -2.84
C VAL A 38 11.55 -0.95 -1.98
N GLY A 39 11.97 0.31 -2.15
CA GLY A 39 11.42 1.43 -1.41
C GLY A 39 10.76 2.45 -2.32
N PHE A 40 9.62 2.97 -1.86
CA PHE A 40 8.85 3.98 -2.59
C PHE A 40 8.69 5.23 -1.73
N GLU A 41 8.72 6.38 -2.37
CA GLU A 41 8.45 7.65 -1.72
C GLU A 41 6.95 7.90 -1.66
N CYS A 42 6.46 8.25 -0.48
CA CYS A 42 5.05 8.57 -0.30
C CYS A 42 4.91 9.72 0.69
N GLY A 43 5.06 10.96 0.19
CA GLY A 43 4.81 12.15 1.00
C GLY A 43 5.68 12.28 2.24
N GLY A 44 6.94 11.85 2.16
CA GLY A 44 7.87 11.90 3.29
C GLY A 44 7.92 10.60 4.10
N VAL A 45 7.04 9.64 3.81
CA VAL A 45 7.06 8.32 4.43
C VAL A 45 7.47 7.31 3.36
N GLU A 46 8.39 6.43 3.71
CA GLU A 46 8.81 5.38 2.78
C GLU A 46 7.92 4.16 2.92
N ILE A 47 7.47 3.63 1.79
CA ILE A 47 6.81 2.32 1.73
C ILE A 47 7.86 1.32 1.28
N GLY A 48 8.17 0.35 2.13
CA GLY A 48 9.16 -0.67 1.85
C GLY A 48 8.55 -2.02 1.59
N LEU A 49 9.13 -2.76 0.65
CA LEU A 49 8.71 -4.12 0.34
C LEU A 49 9.88 -5.05 0.54
N ILE A 50 9.66 -6.13 1.29
CA ILE A 50 10.68 -7.15 1.58
C ILE A 50 10.10 -8.52 1.23
N PRO A 51 10.84 -9.38 0.51
CA PRO A 51 10.38 -10.74 0.31
C PRO A 51 10.33 -11.50 1.64
N LYS A 52 9.34 -12.34 1.80
CA LYS A 52 9.24 -13.21 2.96
C LYS A 52 10.44 -14.16 2.97
N ILE A 53 11.22 -14.14 4.05
CA ILE A 53 12.42 -14.96 4.17
C ILE A 53 12.32 -16.05 5.23
N GLY A 54 11.23 -16.09 5.99
CA GLY A 54 11.04 -17.10 7.02
C GLY A 54 9.58 -17.41 7.24
N GLU A 55 9.29 -18.55 7.85
CA GLU A 55 7.92 -18.98 8.10
C GLU A 55 7.21 -18.16 9.16
N ASN A 56 7.98 -17.45 10.00
CA ASN A 56 7.41 -16.60 11.04
C ASN A 56 6.89 -15.27 10.52
N GLN A 57 7.22 -14.91 9.28
CA GLN A 57 6.77 -13.68 8.67
C GLN A 57 5.44 -13.89 7.97
N LYS A 58 4.54 -12.95 8.15
CA LYS A 58 3.19 -13.01 7.58
C LYS A 58 3.11 -12.13 6.34
N VAL A 59 2.43 -12.64 5.32
CA VAL A 59 2.15 -11.94 4.08
C VAL A 59 0.65 -11.75 3.98
N GLY A 60 0.25 -10.63 3.39
CA GLY A 60 -1.16 -10.38 3.13
C GLY A 60 -1.92 -9.82 4.32
N PRO A 61 -3.15 -10.30 4.59
CA PRO A 61 -4.05 -9.65 5.55
C PRO A 61 -3.52 -9.54 6.98
N LEU A 62 -2.48 -10.28 7.32
CA LEU A 62 -1.88 -10.24 8.65
C LEU A 62 -0.72 -9.25 8.74
N SER A 63 -0.39 -8.59 7.63
CA SER A 63 0.61 -7.51 7.60
C SER A 63 -0.03 -6.21 8.09
N PRO A 64 0.80 -5.21 8.45
CA PRO A 64 0.28 -3.87 8.73
C PRO A 64 -0.51 -3.30 7.55
N SER A 65 -1.47 -2.44 7.84
CA SER A 65 -2.17 -1.68 6.80
C SER A 65 -1.65 -0.26 6.77
N VAL A 66 -1.81 0.39 5.62
CA VAL A 66 -1.41 1.78 5.44
C VAL A 66 -2.57 2.55 4.84
N GLU A 67 -2.84 3.71 5.41
CA GLU A 67 -3.82 4.63 4.85
C GLU A 67 -3.08 5.76 4.13
N PHE A 68 -3.49 6.03 2.90
CA PHE A 68 -2.93 7.11 2.09
C PHE A 68 -3.87 8.31 2.11
N LEU A 69 -3.28 9.48 2.29
CA LEU A 69 -4.02 10.72 2.12
C LEU A 69 -4.13 11.03 0.63
N VAL A 70 -5.33 11.34 0.16
CA VAL A 70 -5.57 11.71 -1.23
C VAL A 70 -6.38 13.01 -1.28
N ASP A 71 -6.27 13.74 -2.40
CA ASP A 71 -6.97 15.03 -2.54
C ASP A 71 -8.48 14.84 -2.70
N ASP A 72 -8.89 13.83 -3.46
CA ASP A 72 -10.29 13.54 -3.74
C ASP A 72 -10.47 12.02 -3.70
N VAL A 73 -11.06 11.53 -2.61
CA VAL A 73 -11.17 10.09 -2.38
C VAL A 73 -12.08 9.40 -3.40
N GLU A 74 -13.18 10.07 -3.80
CA GLU A 74 -14.08 9.47 -4.79
C GLU A 74 -13.41 9.35 -6.15
N LYS A 75 -12.71 10.40 -6.58
CA LYS A 75 -11.99 10.40 -7.85
C LYS A 75 -10.88 9.35 -7.85
N THR A 76 -10.13 9.25 -6.76
CA THR A 76 -9.06 8.25 -6.62
C THR A 76 -9.64 6.84 -6.61
N TYR A 77 -10.72 6.63 -5.89
CA TYR A 77 -11.41 5.35 -5.84
C TYR A 77 -11.82 4.87 -7.24
N ASN A 78 -12.46 5.75 -8.01
CA ASN A 78 -12.89 5.42 -9.36
C ASN A 78 -11.71 5.14 -10.29
N GLU A 79 -10.64 5.91 -10.18
CA GLU A 79 -9.43 5.71 -11.00
C GLU A 79 -8.74 4.39 -10.68
N LEU A 80 -8.64 4.03 -9.41
CA LEU A 80 -8.04 2.75 -9.03
C LEU A 80 -8.90 1.57 -9.50
N LYS A 81 -10.22 1.69 -9.43
CA LYS A 81 -11.12 0.66 -9.98
C LYS A 81 -10.88 0.50 -11.48
N ARG A 82 -10.73 1.60 -12.19
CA ARG A 82 -10.45 1.58 -13.63
C ARG A 82 -9.12 0.87 -13.94
N ARG A 83 -8.15 0.98 -13.03
CA ARG A 83 -6.85 0.30 -13.16
C ARG A 83 -6.88 -1.16 -12.74
N GLY A 84 -8.03 -1.69 -12.38
CA GLY A 84 -8.19 -3.09 -12.01
C GLY A 84 -7.97 -3.40 -10.54
N VAL A 85 -7.88 -2.39 -9.68
CA VAL A 85 -7.72 -2.60 -8.24
C VAL A 85 -9.00 -3.21 -7.66
N LYS A 86 -8.84 -4.22 -6.82
CA LYS A 86 -9.95 -4.88 -6.13
C LYS A 86 -10.15 -4.26 -4.77
N PHE A 87 -11.30 -3.65 -4.55
CA PHE A 87 -11.64 -3.09 -3.27
C PHE A 87 -12.29 -4.14 -2.37
N VAL A 88 -11.74 -4.31 -1.17
CA VAL A 88 -12.30 -5.20 -0.15
C VAL A 88 -13.30 -4.47 0.73
N LYS A 89 -13.25 -3.13 0.72
CA LYS A 89 -14.22 -2.29 1.38
C LYS A 89 -14.50 -1.11 0.46
N GLU A 90 -15.73 -1.00 0.01
CA GLU A 90 -16.10 0.04 -0.94
C GLU A 90 -16.09 1.43 -0.30
N LEU A 91 -16.09 2.46 -1.13
CA LEU A 91 -16.14 3.84 -0.66
C LEU A 91 -17.35 4.04 0.23
N HIS A 92 -17.12 4.53 1.46
CA HIS A 92 -18.16 4.70 2.46
C HIS A 92 -17.81 5.88 3.37
N GLU A 93 -18.81 6.37 4.10
CA GLU A 93 -18.59 7.38 5.13
C GLU A 93 -18.32 6.71 6.46
N GLU A 94 -17.32 7.23 7.18
CA GLU A 94 -17.03 6.81 8.53
C GLU A 94 -17.85 7.65 9.53
N PRO A 95 -18.07 7.13 10.77
CA PRO A 95 -18.87 7.85 11.75
C PRO A 95 -18.38 9.27 12.07
N TRP A 96 -17.10 9.53 11.91
CA TRP A 96 -16.51 10.86 12.14
C TRP A 96 -16.61 11.79 10.94
N GLY A 97 -17.26 11.36 9.85
CA GLY A 97 -17.49 12.18 8.68
C GLY A 97 -16.49 12.04 7.55
N GLY A 98 -15.41 11.29 7.75
CA GLY A 98 -14.44 11.02 6.69
C GLY A 98 -14.96 9.95 5.73
N ARG A 99 -14.51 9.98 4.49
CA ARG A 99 -14.80 8.95 3.50
C ARG A 99 -13.58 8.09 3.27
N GLN A 100 -13.77 6.80 3.13
CA GLN A 100 -12.69 5.83 3.11
C GLN A 100 -13.03 4.62 2.24
N ALA A 101 -12.00 4.00 1.67
CA ALA A 101 -12.13 2.75 0.96
C ALA A 101 -10.88 1.92 1.22
N ALA A 102 -10.99 0.60 1.12
CA ALA A 102 -9.87 -0.30 1.35
C ALA A 102 -9.70 -1.26 0.19
N PHE A 103 -8.47 -1.50 -0.19
CA PHE A 103 -8.13 -2.42 -1.28
C PHE A 103 -6.90 -3.23 -0.89
N THR A 104 -6.53 -4.17 -1.74
CA THR A 104 -5.39 -5.03 -1.47
C THR A 104 -4.37 -4.99 -2.59
N ASP A 105 -3.11 -5.22 -2.21
CA ASP A 105 -2.05 -5.47 -3.17
C ASP A 105 -2.11 -6.94 -3.62
N PRO A 106 -1.20 -7.40 -4.51
CA PRO A 106 -1.21 -8.79 -4.97
C PRO A 106 -1.07 -9.85 -3.88
N ASP A 107 -0.53 -9.50 -2.72
CA ASP A 107 -0.37 -10.41 -1.59
C ASP A 107 -1.49 -10.30 -0.57
N GLY A 108 -2.48 -9.44 -0.81
CA GLY A 108 -3.56 -9.24 0.13
C GLY A 108 -3.25 -8.27 1.26
N ASN A 109 -2.15 -7.55 1.19
CA ASN A 109 -1.87 -6.46 2.14
C ASN A 109 -2.94 -5.40 1.98
N VAL A 110 -3.52 -4.95 3.10
CA VAL A 110 -4.60 -3.97 3.09
C VAL A 110 -4.04 -2.56 3.01
N LEU A 111 -4.55 -1.82 2.03
CA LEU A 111 -4.23 -0.42 1.82
C LEU A 111 -5.53 0.37 1.83
N GLU A 112 -5.48 1.58 2.35
CA GLU A 112 -6.67 2.41 2.50
C GLU A 112 -6.44 3.80 1.90
N ILE A 113 -7.51 4.38 1.41
CA ILE A 113 -7.53 5.78 0.93
C ILE A 113 -8.65 6.55 1.58
#